data_0bf71d544f7556ca9ee1fceba2cc44c7
#
_entry.id   0bf71d544f7556ca9ee1fceba2cc44c7
#
_cell.length_a   1.000
_cell.length_b   1.000
_cell.length_c   1.000
_cell.angle_alpha   90.00
_cell.angle_beta   90.00
_cell.angle_gamma   90.00
#
_symmetry.space_group_name_H-M   'P 1'
#
loop_
_entity.id
_entity.type
_entity.pdbx_description
1 polymer ?
#
loop_
_entity_poly.entity_id
_entity_poly.type
_entity_poly.pdbx_seq_one_letter_code
_entity_poly.pdbx_strand_id
1 'polypeptide(L)' 'MVKFLMKNAFGYSVLAEMQPGDQVKIACNTWLECNSVKSMTSQYRKAHPREDISRYPVNIETQKEGFIVIVTAVA' A
#
# COMPACT_ATOMS: atom_id res chain seq x y z
N MET A 1 -3.29 12.92 -2.76
CA MET A 1 -2.55 12.58 -3.99
C MET A 1 -2.60 11.08 -4.22
N VAL A 2 -2.67 10.64 -5.47
CA VAL A 2 -2.66 9.22 -5.82
C VAL A 2 -1.39 8.92 -6.60
N LYS A 3 -0.68 7.87 -6.17
CA LYS A 3 0.56 7.45 -6.82
C LYS A 3 0.37 6.03 -7.36
N PHE A 4 0.88 5.77 -8.57
CA PHE A 4 0.77 4.47 -9.22
C PHE A 4 2.15 3.82 -9.31
N LEU A 5 2.28 2.57 -8.84
CA LEU A 5 3.55 1.86 -8.79
C LEU A 5 3.41 0.43 -9.28
N MET A 6 4.50 -0.13 -9.80
CA MET A 6 4.64 -1.58 -9.97
C MET A 6 5.03 -2.20 -8.63
N LYS A 7 4.75 -3.50 -8.47
CA LYS A 7 5.01 -4.21 -7.20
C LYS A 7 6.46 -4.07 -6.74
N ASN A 8 7.42 -4.16 -7.64
CA ASN A 8 8.84 -4.10 -7.29
C ASN A 8 9.31 -2.71 -6.86
N ALA A 9 8.51 -1.67 -7.10
CA ALA A 9 8.81 -0.32 -6.66
C ALA A 9 8.20 0.00 -5.30
N PHE A 10 7.37 -0.90 -4.75
CA PHE A 10 6.72 -0.70 -3.47
C PHE A 10 7.62 -1.18 -2.33
N GLY A 11 7.72 -0.39 -1.28
CA GLY A 11 8.50 -0.73 -0.11
C GLY A 11 8.21 0.26 1.02
N TYR A 12 8.94 0.14 2.12
CA TYR A 12 8.75 1.00 3.29
C TYR A 12 8.97 2.48 2.97
N SER A 13 9.85 2.79 2.03
CA SER A 13 10.09 4.18 1.65
C SER A 13 8.83 4.82 1.06
N VAL A 14 8.04 4.06 0.33
CA VAL A 14 6.78 4.56 -0.24
C VAL A 14 5.80 4.90 0.88
N LEU A 15 5.68 4.00 1.86
CA LEU A 15 4.79 4.22 3.01
C LEU A 15 5.26 5.42 3.84
N ALA A 16 6.57 5.58 4.00
CA ALA A 16 7.15 6.68 4.77
C ALA A 16 6.86 8.04 4.15
N GLU A 17 6.72 8.09 2.83
CA GLU A 17 6.45 9.34 2.11
C GLU A 17 4.97 9.71 2.05
N MET A 18 4.08 8.80 2.42
CA MET A 18 2.65 9.07 2.36
C MET A 18 2.23 10.11 3.40
N GLN A 19 1.37 11.01 2.97
CA GLN A 19 0.73 11.99 3.82
C GLN A 19 -0.71 11.56 4.11
N PRO A 20 -1.34 12.05 5.18
CA PRO A 20 -2.76 11.73 5.42
C PRO A 20 -3.61 12.08 4.21
N GLY A 21 -4.43 11.12 3.77
CA GLY A 21 -5.28 11.26 2.59
C GLY A 21 -4.66 10.75 1.31
N ASP A 22 -3.37 10.44 1.29
CA ASP A 22 -2.71 9.92 0.10
C ASP A 22 -3.12 8.48 -0.17
N GLN A 23 -3.10 8.11 -1.45
CA GLN A 23 -3.30 6.73 -1.90
C GLN A 23 -2.14 6.29 -2.77
N VAL A 24 -1.79 5.01 -2.64
CA VAL A 24 -0.83 4.36 -3.53
C VAL A 24 -1.53 3.16 -4.15
N LYS A 25 -1.51 3.08 -5.47
CA LYS A 25 -2.05 1.94 -6.21
C LYS A 25 -0.89 1.12 -6.75
N ILE A 26 -0.85 -0.15 -6.39
CA ILE A 26 0.26 -1.04 -6.71
C ILE A 26 -0.23 -2.13 -7.65
N ALA A 27 0.36 -2.21 -8.84
CA ALA A 27 0.04 -3.25 -9.81
C ALA A 27 0.74 -4.55 -9.41
N CYS A 28 -0.06 -5.59 -9.19
CA CYS A 28 0.43 -6.92 -8.80
C CYS A 28 0.00 -7.94 -9.83
N ASN A 29 0.85 -8.93 -10.10
CA ASN A 29 0.55 -9.97 -11.07
C ASN A 29 -0.12 -11.20 -10.44
N THR A 30 0.14 -11.48 -9.17
CA THR A 30 -0.34 -12.66 -8.48
C THR A 30 -0.96 -12.29 -7.15
N TRP A 31 -1.77 -13.21 -6.62
CA TRP A 31 -2.35 -13.06 -5.28
C TRP A 31 -1.28 -13.00 -4.20
N LEU A 32 -0.18 -13.75 -4.40
CA LEU A 32 0.94 -13.72 -3.44
C LEU A 32 1.56 -12.32 -3.35
N GLU A 33 1.67 -11.62 -4.47
CA GLU A 33 2.17 -10.25 -4.47
C GLU A 33 1.21 -9.31 -3.71
N CYS A 34 -0.10 -9.51 -3.86
CA CYS A 34 -1.08 -8.75 -3.10
C CYS A 34 -0.90 -8.95 -1.59
N ASN A 35 -0.76 -10.21 -1.17
CA ASN A 35 -0.53 -10.54 0.23
C ASN A 35 0.78 -9.96 0.76
N SER A 36 1.81 -9.93 -0.07
CA SER A 36 3.09 -9.31 0.27
C SER A 36 2.93 -7.82 0.56
N VAL A 37 2.16 -7.11 -0.25
CA VAL A 37 1.88 -5.69 -0.03
C VAL A 37 1.13 -5.49 1.28
N LYS A 38 0.09 -6.30 1.53
CA LYS A 38 -0.68 -6.23 2.78
C LYS A 38 0.20 -6.48 4.00
N SER A 39 1.01 -7.54 3.95
CA SER A 39 1.90 -7.89 5.07
C SER A 39 2.92 -6.79 5.34
N MET A 40 3.52 -6.26 4.28
CA MET A 40 4.52 -5.20 4.40
C MET A 40 3.90 -3.94 5.01
N THR A 41 2.70 -3.58 4.57
CA THR A 41 1.97 -2.43 5.10
C THR A 41 1.67 -2.60 6.59
N SER A 42 1.20 -3.77 6.99
CA SER A 42 0.90 -4.08 8.39
C SER A 42 2.16 -4.05 9.25
N GLN A 43 3.25 -4.63 8.76
CA GLN A 43 4.53 -4.63 9.47
C GLN A 43 5.09 -3.22 9.61
N TYR A 44 4.99 -2.41 8.56
CA TYR A 44 5.45 -1.03 8.61
C TYR A 44 4.69 -0.24 9.67
N ARG A 45 3.37 -0.38 9.72
CA ARG A 45 2.54 0.32 10.70
C ARG A 45 2.96 -0.01 12.12
N LYS A 46 3.28 -1.27 12.40
CA LYS A 46 3.70 -1.71 13.73
C LYS A 46 5.10 -1.22 14.09
N ALA A 47 6.02 -1.24 13.12
CA ALA A 47 7.42 -0.90 13.34
C ALA A 47 7.67 0.61 13.36
N HIS A 48 6.84 1.38 12.63
CA HIS A 48 7.03 2.83 12.46
C HIS A 48 5.71 3.58 12.68
N PRO A 49 5.19 3.60 13.93
CA PRO A 49 3.94 4.31 14.19
C PRO A 49 4.09 5.81 13.95
N ARG A 50 3.04 6.41 13.38
CA ARG A 50 3.01 7.84 13.09
C ARG A 50 1.82 8.47 13.79
N GLU A 51 2.01 9.70 14.27
CA GLU A 51 0.93 10.43 14.93
C GLU A 51 -0.12 10.95 13.93
N ASP A 52 0.32 11.24 12.71
CA ASP A 52 -0.55 11.82 11.68
C ASP A 52 -1.33 10.78 10.89
N ILE A 53 -0.97 9.51 10.97
CA ILE A 53 -1.67 8.42 10.25
C ILE A 53 -2.02 7.33 11.25
N SER A 54 -3.32 7.06 11.41
CA SER A 54 -3.79 6.04 12.35
C SER A 54 -3.81 4.64 11.75
N ARG A 55 -4.02 4.53 10.45
CA ARG A 55 -4.14 3.24 9.78
C ARG A 55 -3.88 3.36 8.28
N TYR A 56 -3.59 2.20 7.67
CA TYR A 56 -3.40 2.09 6.23
C TYR A 56 -4.35 1.02 5.69
N PRO A 57 -5.62 1.37 5.42
CA PRO A 57 -6.56 0.41 4.83
C PRO A 57 -6.04 -0.07 3.47
N VAL A 58 -6.21 -1.36 3.22
CA VAL A 58 -5.75 -1.99 1.98
C VAL A 58 -6.95 -2.61 1.28
N ASN A 59 -7.18 -2.20 0.04
CA ASN A 59 -8.22 -2.77 -0.82
C ASN A 59 -7.55 -3.41 -2.04
N ILE A 60 -8.14 -4.49 -2.53
CA ILE A 60 -7.62 -5.20 -3.69
C ILE A 60 -8.70 -5.24 -4.76
N GLU A 61 -8.37 -4.73 -5.95
CA GLU A 61 -9.25 -4.79 -7.11
C GLU A 61 -8.73 -5.82 -8.08
N THR A 62 -9.59 -6.75 -8.49
CA THR A 62 -9.25 -7.74 -9.51
C THR A 62 -9.30 -7.10 -10.88
N GLN A 63 -8.24 -7.26 -11.64
CA GLN A 63 -8.12 -6.77 -13.00
C GLN A 63 -8.13 -7.94 -13.97
N LYS A 64 -8.23 -7.65 -15.26
CA LYS A 64 -8.26 -8.66 -16.30
C LYS A 64 -6.98 -9.51 -16.30
N GLU A 65 -5.82 -8.89 -16.02
CA GLU A 65 -4.53 -9.55 -16.03
C GLU A 65 -3.74 -9.22 -14.76
N GLY A 66 -4.32 -9.51 -13.59
CA GLY A 66 -3.64 -9.26 -12.33
C GLY A 66 -4.52 -8.54 -11.34
N PHE A 67 -3.89 -7.74 -10.47
CA PHE A 67 -4.58 -7.09 -9.37
C PHE A 67 -4.04 -5.68 -9.17
N ILE A 68 -4.88 -4.80 -8.65
CA ILE A 68 -4.44 -3.49 -8.16
C ILE A 68 -4.68 -3.46 -6.65
N VAL A 69 -3.62 -3.26 -5.89
CA VAL A 69 -3.72 -3.10 -4.44
C VAL A 69 -3.69 -1.61 -4.12
N ILE A 70 -4.70 -1.16 -3.39
CA ILE A 70 -4.85 0.26 -3.05
C ILE A 70 -4.58 0.43 -1.56
N VAL A 71 -3.54 1.16 -1.23
CA VAL A 71 -3.20 1.50 0.14
C VAL A 71 -3.52 2.97 0.37
N THR A 72 -4.32 3.25 1.39
CA THR A 72 -4.73 4.61 1.74
C THR A 72 -4.16 4.97 3.12
N ALA A 73 -3.63 6.18 3.26
CA ALA A 73 -3.19 6.68 4.56
C ALA A 73 -4.34 7.47 5.20
N VAL A 74 -4.82 7.01 6.35
CA VAL A 74 -5.94 7.62 7.06
C VAL A 74 -5.45 8.28 8.35
N ALA A 75 -5.81 9.55 8.50
CA ALA A 75 -5.46 10.33 9.69
C ALA A 75 -6.11 9.82 10.99
#